data_9ea4d53b7b81cfc65cb745560bc6d243
#
_entry.id   9ea4d53b7b81cfc65cb745560bc6d243
#
_cell.length_a   1.000
_cell.length_b   1.000
_cell.length_c   1.000
_cell.angle_alpha   90.00
_cell.angle_beta   90.00
_cell.angle_gamma   90.00
#
_symmetry.space_group_name_H-M   'P 1'
#
loop_
_entity.id
_entity.type
_entity.pdbx_description
1 polymer ?
#
loop_
_entity_poly.entity_id
_entity_poly.type
_entity_poly.pdbx_seq_one_letter_code
_entity_poly.pdbx_strand_id
1 'polypeptide(L)'
;SRNDYAIAQGVLAGQALDLFRKYYMNLDAKGKVRELVDKIIKAVNIAGISDSKIVAYVKSVLDTRDDDELTSMGANLGDTIKVFKDKIDSLVGDYRFRRFKQLLDIGAIFCKDTYSFPLSVLLPKTCPTLHNTLYGQEGEVNNFEWRLIEKIADMDNILFWHRNQDGKGFCINGFINHYPDFIVMTKSGRIVMIETKGEHLKNPDSGR
;
A
#
# COMPACT_ATOMS: atom_id res chain seq x y z
N SER A 1 13.31 -29.00 -9.50
CA SER A 1 13.38 -27.68 -10.17
C SER A 1 12.47 -26.67 -9.45
N ARG A 2 12.57 -25.37 -9.77
CA ARG A 2 11.71 -24.32 -9.18
C ARG A 2 10.21 -24.59 -9.44
N ASN A 3 9.87 -25.21 -10.57
CA ASN A 3 8.50 -25.56 -10.94
C ASN A 3 7.95 -26.69 -10.08
N ASP A 4 8.76 -27.70 -9.73
CA ASP A 4 8.30 -28.82 -8.92
C ASP A 4 7.99 -28.39 -7.49
N TYR A 5 8.73 -27.41 -6.95
CA TYR A 5 8.47 -26.84 -5.63
C TYR A 5 7.16 -26.03 -5.59
N ALA A 6 6.91 -25.24 -6.63
CA ALA A 6 5.68 -24.46 -6.75
C ALA A 6 4.43 -25.35 -6.89
N ILE A 7 4.53 -26.45 -7.67
CA ILE A 7 3.46 -27.45 -7.82
C ILE A 7 3.21 -28.15 -6.48
N ALA A 8 4.25 -28.58 -5.77
CA ALA A 8 4.12 -29.23 -4.47
C ALA A 8 3.47 -28.30 -3.42
N GLN A 9 3.82 -27.01 -3.39
CA GLN A 9 3.16 -26.04 -2.52
C GLN A 9 1.69 -25.85 -2.87
N GLY A 10 1.33 -25.79 -4.16
CA GLY A 10 -0.07 -25.69 -4.62
C GLY A 10 -0.91 -26.90 -4.21
N VAL A 11 -0.38 -28.11 -4.30
CA VAL A 11 -1.07 -29.35 -3.87
C VAL A 11 -1.27 -29.36 -2.35
N LEU A 12 -0.25 -28.99 -1.56
CA LEU A 12 -0.37 -28.91 -0.10
C LEU A 12 -1.38 -27.84 0.35
N ALA A 13 -1.42 -26.69 -0.33
CA ALA A 13 -2.41 -25.65 -0.06
C ALA A 13 -3.85 -26.12 -0.37
N GLY A 14 -4.05 -26.86 -1.47
CA GLY A 14 -5.35 -27.46 -1.81
C GLY A 14 -5.81 -28.47 -0.75
N GLN A 15 -4.94 -29.38 -0.32
CA GLN A 15 -5.24 -30.36 0.72
C GLN A 15 -5.60 -29.69 2.06
N ALA A 16 -4.87 -28.65 2.44
CA ALA A 16 -5.16 -27.90 3.66
C ALA A 16 -6.53 -27.22 3.61
N LEU A 17 -6.91 -26.69 2.44
CA LEU A 17 -8.22 -26.06 2.23
C LEU A 17 -9.37 -27.10 2.30
N ASP A 18 -9.18 -28.29 1.74
CA ASP A 18 -10.18 -29.36 1.78
C ASP A 18 -10.36 -29.90 3.21
N LEU A 19 -9.27 -30.03 3.97
CA LEU A 19 -9.34 -30.41 5.40
C LEU A 19 -10.07 -29.33 6.21
N PHE A 20 -9.78 -28.06 5.96
CA PHE A 20 -10.48 -26.95 6.60
C PHE A 20 -11.99 -27.00 6.28
N ARG A 21 -12.37 -27.17 5.02
CA ARG A 21 -13.78 -27.26 4.62
C ARG A 21 -14.52 -28.40 5.35
N LYS A 22 -13.94 -29.61 5.38
CA LYS A 22 -14.50 -30.74 6.11
C LYS A 22 -14.67 -30.48 7.60
N TYR A 23 -13.67 -29.89 8.24
CA TYR A 23 -13.75 -29.49 9.64
C TYR A 23 -14.84 -28.44 9.86
N TYR A 24 -14.81 -27.36 9.08
CA TYR A 24 -15.71 -26.21 9.19
C TYR A 24 -17.20 -26.59 9.05
N MET A 25 -17.54 -27.48 8.12
CA MET A 25 -18.89 -27.96 7.89
C MET A 25 -19.51 -28.69 9.10
N ASN A 26 -18.69 -29.23 9.98
CA ASN A 26 -19.14 -29.94 11.19
C ASN A 26 -19.27 -29.03 12.42
N LEU A 27 -18.98 -27.74 12.31
CA LEU A 27 -19.11 -26.80 13.40
C LEU A 27 -20.56 -26.29 13.52
N ASP A 28 -20.94 -25.94 14.77
CA ASP A 28 -22.14 -25.14 15.00
C ASP A 28 -21.94 -23.68 14.52
N ALA A 29 -23.00 -22.91 14.46
CA ALA A 29 -22.96 -21.52 13.98
C ALA A 29 -21.92 -20.66 14.74
N LYS A 30 -21.80 -20.83 16.06
CA LYS A 30 -20.81 -20.10 16.87
C LYS A 30 -19.38 -20.51 16.53
N GLY A 31 -19.14 -21.80 16.29
CA GLY A 31 -17.86 -22.33 15.83
C GLY A 31 -17.49 -21.78 14.45
N LYS A 32 -18.44 -21.75 13.50
CA LYS A 32 -18.27 -21.17 12.16
C LYS A 32 -17.88 -19.69 12.24
N VAL A 33 -18.58 -18.89 13.03
CA VAL A 33 -18.25 -17.46 13.25
C VAL A 33 -16.84 -17.32 13.79
N ARG A 34 -16.45 -18.10 14.81
CA ARG A 34 -15.12 -18.03 15.40
C ARG A 34 -14.01 -18.32 14.38
N GLU A 35 -14.19 -19.38 13.57
CA GLU A 35 -13.21 -19.74 12.55
C GLU A 35 -13.09 -18.68 11.44
N LEU A 36 -14.21 -18.14 10.98
CA LEU A 36 -14.20 -17.06 9.99
C LEU A 36 -13.50 -15.81 10.53
N VAL A 37 -13.79 -15.40 11.77
CA VAL A 37 -13.11 -14.29 12.43
C VAL A 37 -11.60 -14.52 12.45
N ASP A 38 -11.12 -15.69 12.89
CA ASP A 38 -9.69 -16.01 12.94
C ASP A 38 -9.03 -15.91 11.55
N LYS A 39 -9.66 -16.46 10.53
CA LYS A 39 -9.12 -16.42 9.14
C LYS A 39 -9.10 -15.01 8.55
N ILE A 40 -10.17 -14.24 8.78
CA ILE A 40 -10.26 -12.87 8.26
C ILE A 40 -9.23 -11.98 8.95
N ILE A 41 -9.10 -12.05 10.28
CA ILE A 41 -8.14 -11.23 11.04
C ILE A 41 -6.69 -11.51 10.62
N LYS A 42 -6.33 -12.77 10.41
CA LYS A 42 -4.99 -13.12 9.93
C LYS A 42 -4.67 -12.57 8.54
N ALA A 43 -5.69 -12.34 7.71
CA ALA A 43 -5.53 -11.79 6.37
C ALA A 43 -5.61 -10.26 6.31
N VAL A 44 -6.17 -9.61 7.35
CA VAL A 44 -6.37 -8.17 7.42
C VAL A 44 -5.36 -7.56 8.38
N ASN A 45 -4.37 -6.85 7.83
CA ASN A 45 -3.39 -6.10 8.63
C ASN A 45 -3.45 -4.63 8.23
N ILE A 46 -3.98 -3.77 9.11
CA ILE A 46 -4.15 -2.34 8.85
C ILE A 46 -3.40 -1.53 9.88
N ALA A 47 -2.36 -0.81 9.43
CA ALA A 47 -1.57 0.05 10.29
C ALA A 47 -2.45 1.09 11.03
N GLY A 48 -2.29 1.16 12.36
CA GLY A 48 -2.98 2.13 13.20
C GLY A 48 -4.39 1.73 13.64
N ILE A 49 -4.88 0.53 13.31
CA ILE A 49 -6.14 -0.03 13.82
C ILE A 49 -5.85 -1.29 14.63
N SER A 50 -6.37 -1.34 15.85
CA SER A 50 -6.18 -2.52 16.69
C SER A 50 -7.00 -3.71 16.17
N ASP A 51 -6.44 -4.91 16.27
CA ASP A 51 -7.11 -6.16 15.92
C ASP A 51 -8.46 -6.31 16.64
N SER A 52 -8.57 -5.85 17.87
CA SER A 52 -9.82 -5.88 18.63
C SER A 52 -10.98 -5.14 17.96
N LYS A 53 -10.70 -4.01 17.28
CA LYS A 53 -11.72 -3.25 16.53
C LYS A 53 -12.13 -3.99 15.26
N ILE A 54 -11.17 -4.61 14.58
CA ILE A 54 -11.43 -5.41 13.38
C ILE A 54 -12.24 -6.67 13.77
N VAL A 55 -11.85 -7.37 14.86
CA VAL A 55 -12.60 -8.50 15.43
C VAL A 55 -14.05 -8.11 15.72
N ALA A 56 -14.25 -7.00 16.44
CA ALA A 56 -15.58 -6.53 16.81
C ALA A 56 -16.45 -6.26 15.58
N TYR A 57 -15.89 -5.62 14.55
CA TYR A 57 -16.59 -5.36 13.30
C TYR A 57 -16.93 -6.66 12.56
N VAL A 58 -15.96 -7.53 12.30
CA VAL A 58 -16.16 -8.79 11.59
C VAL A 58 -17.20 -9.64 12.33
N LYS A 59 -17.06 -9.76 13.65
CA LYS A 59 -18.01 -10.50 14.47
C LYS A 59 -19.42 -9.92 14.39
N SER A 60 -19.59 -8.61 14.45
CA SER A 60 -20.91 -7.98 14.36
C SER A 60 -21.62 -8.27 13.03
N VAL A 61 -20.86 -8.40 11.93
CA VAL A 61 -21.41 -8.76 10.63
C VAL A 61 -21.76 -10.26 10.57
N LEU A 62 -20.89 -11.12 11.06
CA LEU A 62 -21.10 -12.57 11.02
C LEU A 62 -22.21 -13.03 11.97
N ASP A 63 -22.38 -12.40 13.12
CA ASP A 63 -23.44 -12.74 14.10
C ASP A 63 -24.86 -12.46 13.55
N THR A 64 -25.00 -11.71 12.45
CA THR A 64 -26.29 -11.49 11.76
C THR A 64 -26.60 -12.52 10.67
N ARG A 65 -25.70 -13.47 10.41
CA ARG A 65 -25.81 -14.46 9.35
C ARG A 65 -26.44 -15.74 9.87
N ASP A 66 -27.26 -16.38 9.04
CA ASP A 66 -27.75 -17.71 9.33
C ASP A 66 -26.70 -18.81 9.06
N ASP A 67 -27.00 -20.06 9.42
CA ASP A 67 -26.07 -21.17 9.30
C ASP A 67 -25.72 -21.51 7.85
N ASP A 68 -26.66 -21.35 6.92
CA ASP A 68 -26.46 -21.60 5.48
C ASP A 68 -25.53 -20.54 4.88
N GLU A 69 -25.72 -19.27 5.22
CA GLU A 69 -24.82 -18.18 4.83
C GLU A 69 -23.40 -18.40 5.38
N LEU A 70 -23.27 -18.73 6.67
CA LEU A 70 -21.97 -19.03 7.27
C LEU A 70 -21.29 -20.22 6.61
N THR A 71 -22.07 -21.27 6.28
CA THR A 71 -21.57 -22.45 5.55
C THR A 71 -21.03 -22.07 4.17
N SER A 72 -21.80 -21.27 3.43
CA SER A 72 -21.38 -20.74 2.11
C SER A 72 -20.11 -19.90 2.20
N MET A 73 -20.01 -19.03 3.21
CA MET A 73 -18.83 -18.20 3.45
C MET A 73 -17.56 -19.02 3.72
N GLY A 74 -17.67 -20.10 4.50
CA GLY A 74 -16.55 -20.99 4.74
C GLY A 74 -16.17 -21.85 3.53
N ALA A 75 -17.15 -22.28 2.74
CA ALA A 75 -16.90 -22.98 1.48
C ALA A 75 -16.14 -22.12 0.46
N ASN A 76 -16.41 -20.79 0.46
CA ASN A 76 -15.79 -19.79 -0.40
C ASN A 76 -14.86 -18.86 0.40
N LEU A 77 -14.02 -19.42 1.27
CA LEU A 77 -13.22 -18.68 2.24
C LEU A 77 -12.37 -17.57 1.60
N GLY A 78 -11.74 -17.80 0.45
CA GLY A 78 -10.91 -16.83 -0.25
C GLY A 78 -11.69 -15.56 -0.64
N ASP A 79 -12.85 -15.74 -1.26
CA ASP A 79 -13.72 -14.63 -1.66
C ASP A 79 -14.30 -13.92 -0.45
N THR A 80 -14.69 -14.68 0.60
CA THR A 80 -15.16 -14.12 1.87
C THR A 80 -14.12 -13.21 2.49
N ILE A 81 -12.86 -13.66 2.59
CA ILE A 81 -11.75 -12.87 3.12
C ILE A 81 -11.55 -11.60 2.28
N LYS A 82 -11.58 -11.72 0.95
CA LYS A 82 -11.42 -10.59 0.04
C LYS A 82 -12.51 -9.54 0.25
N VAL A 83 -13.77 -9.95 0.31
CA VAL A 83 -14.91 -9.05 0.53
C VAL A 83 -14.78 -8.30 1.87
N PHE A 84 -14.43 -8.98 2.94
CA PHE A 84 -14.18 -8.34 4.25
C PHE A 84 -13.02 -7.37 4.19
N LYS A 85 -11.90 -7.77 3.58
CA LYS A 85 -10.73 -6.92 3.43
C LYS A 85 -11.06 -5.65 2.65
N ASP A 86 -11.66 -5.76 1.47
CA ASP A 86 -12.02 -4.62 0.63
C ASP A 86 -12.98 -3.67 1.37
N LYS A 87 -13.94 -4.23 2.12
CA LYS A 87 -14.88 -3.40 2.91
C LYS A 87 -14.19 -2.69 4.07
N ILE A 88 -13.30 -3.37 4.79
CA ILE A 88 -12.56 -2.77 5.90
C ILE A 88 -11.61 -1.69 5.38
N ASP A 89 -10.90 -1.93 4.28
CA ASP A 89 -10.01 -0.96 3.64
C ASP A 89 -10.80 0.30 3.22
N SER A 90 -11.98 0.14 2.63
CA SER A 90 -12.87 1.24 2.28
C SER A 90 -13.29 2.06 3.51
N LEU A 91 -13.76 1.40 4.59
CA LEU A 91 -14.18 2.07 5.82
C LEU A 91 -13.04 2.84 6.49
N VAL A 92 -11.83 2.26 6.46
CA VAL A 92 -10.63 2.90 6.99
C VAL A 92 -10.23 4.10 6.14
N GLY A 93 -10.30 3.99 4.82
CA GLY A 93 -10.06 5.09 3.88
C GLY A 93 -11.00 6.27 4.16
N ASP A 94 -12.30 6.00 4.27
CA ASP A 94 -13.32 7.00 4.58
C ASP A 94 -13.10 7.68 5.94
N TYR A 95 -12.72 6.89 6.95
CA TYR A 95 -12.39 7.42 8.27
C TYR A 95 -11.16 8.33 8.22
N ARG A 96 -10.08 7.89 7.57
CA ARG A 96 -8.84 8.66 7.42
C ARG A 96 -9.09 9.96 6.67
N PHE A 97 -9.86 9.92 5.58
CA PHE A 97 -10.22 11.11 4.82
C PHE A 97 -11.02 12.11 5.66
N ARG A 98 -12.06 11.66 6.34
CA ARG A 98 -12.87 12.54 7.24
C ARG A 98 -12.02 13.12 8.36
N ARG A 99 -11.16 12.31 8.97
CA ARG A 99 -10.29 12.79 10.05
C ARG A 99 -9.25 13.79 9.55
N PHE A 100 -8.69 13.57 8.38
CA PHE A 100 -7.79 14.52 7.75
C PHE A 100 -8.46 15.87 7.50
N LYS A 101 -9.68 15.88 6.94
CA LYS A 101 -10.46 17.11 6.75
C LYS A 101 -10.70 17.85 8.07
N GLN A 102 -11.15 17.14 9.10
CA GLN A 102 -11.34 17.74 10.43
C GLN A 102 -10.07 18.41 10.96
N LEU A 103 -8.91 17.77 10.79
CA LEU A 103 -7.62 18.30 11.25
C LEU A 103 -7.17 19.52 10.43
N LEU A 104 -7.50 19.58 9.14
CA LEU A 104 -7.30 20.77 8.31
C LEU A 104 -8.20 21.92 8.78
N ASP A 105 -9.49 21.66 8.98
CA ASP A 105 -10.48 22.67 9.35
C ASP A 105 -10.15 23.36 10.68
N ILE A 106 -9.58 22.63 11.63
CA ILE A 106 -9.13 23.19 12.93
C ILE A 106 -7.67 23.70 12.92
N GLY A 107 -6.99 23.71 11.75
CA GLY A 107 -5.61 24.16 11.61
C GLY A 107 -4.55 23.29 12.28
N ALA A 108 -4.88 22.05 12.67
CA ALA A 108 -3.93 21.10 13.25
C ALA A 108 -2.97 20.50 12.20
N ILE A 109 -3.37 20.52 10.93
CA ILE A 109 -2.52 20.19 9.79
C ILE A 109 -2.42 21.44 8.93
N PHE A 110 -1.18 21.82 8.57
CA PHE A 110 -0.90 22.96 7.70
C PHE A 110 0.27 22.62 6.77
N CYS A 111 0.29 23.25 5.60
CA CYS A 111 1.42 23.17 4.68
C CYS A 111 2.48 24.20 5.10
N LYS A 112 3.74 23.80 5.10
CA LYS A 112 4.87 24.73 5.23
C LYS A 112 5.15 25.39 3.88
N ASP A 113 5.52 26.64 3.88
CA ASP A 113 5.87 27.40 2.68
C ASP A 113 7.18 26.93 2.05
N THR A 114 8.01 26.26 2.85
CA THR A 114 9.35 25.83 2.45
C THR A 114 9.63 24.39 2.84
N TYR A 115 10.46 23.73 2.05
CA TYR A 115 11.05 22.43 2.36
C TYR A 115 12.57 22.55 2.35
N SER A 116 13.22 22.11 3.43
CA SER A 116 14.68 22.05 3.50
C SER A 116 15.13 20.62 3.28
N PHE A 117 15.93 20.41 2.25
CA PHE A 117 16.60 19.14 2.05
C PHE A 117 17.57 18.86 3.21
N PRO A 118 17.68 17.60 3.67
CA PRO A 118 18.70 17.22 4.65
C PRO A 118 20.12 17.45 4.08
N LEU A 119 21.10 17.67 4.96
CA LEU A 119 22.50 17.85 4.52
C LEU A 119 23.08 16.58 3.87
N SER A 120 22.58 15.41 4.24
CA SER A 120 22.98 14.13 3.67
C SER A 120 21.82 13.13 3.69
N VAL A 121 21.86 12.15 2.81
CA VAL A 121 20.89 11.04 2.76
C VAL A 121 21.62 9.72 2.92
N LEU A 122 21.01 8.79 3.68
CA LEU A 122 21.50 7.41 3.79
C LEU A 122 20.90 6.60 2.65
N LEU A 123 21.77 6.10 1.76
CA LEU A 123 21.40 5.34 0.59
C LEU A 123 21.86 3.88 0.77
N PRO A 124 20.96 2.90 0.94
CA PRO A 124 21.34 1.48 1.03
C PRO A 124 21.89 0.96 -0.30
N LYS A 125 21.44 1.55 -1.41
CA LYS A 125 21.92 1.29 -2.77
C LYS A 125 21.86 2.59 -3.57
N THR A 126 22.76 2.75 -4.53
CA THR A 126 22.87 3.93 -5.38
C THR A 126 22.73 3.57 -6.85
N CYS A 127 22.25 4.53 -7.63
CA CYS A 127 22.34 4.47 -9.09
C CYS A 127 23.72 4.96 -9.57
N PRO A 128 24.10 4.71 -10.84
CA PRO A 128 25.27 5.32 -11.45
C PRO A 128 25.19 6.85 -11.38
N THR A 129 26.34 7.51 -11.28
CA THR A 129 26.39 8.98 -11.15
C THR A 129 25.96 9.61 -12.48
N LEU A 130 25.01 10.55 -12.38
CA LEU A 130 24.58 11.42 -13.46
C LEU A 130 24.94 12.88 -13.16
N HIS A 131 24.80 13.74 -14.14
CA HIS A 131 24.98 15.18 -13.97
C HIS A 131 23.90 15.79 -13.08
N ASN A 132 24.20 16.90 -12.45
CA ASN A 132 23.24 17.71 -11.71
C ASN A 132 22.51 16.97 -10.54
N THR A 133 23.14 15.99 -9.91
CA THR A 133 22.60 15.35 -8.69
C THR A 133 22.70 16.29 -7.49
N LEU A 134 21.71 16.26 -6.59
CA LEU A 134 21.73 17.09 -5.37
C LEU A 134 22.82 16.62 -4.39
N TYR A 135 23.03 15.31 -4.25
CA TYR A 135 23.93 14.72 -3.24
C TYR A 135 25.19 14.06 -3.83
N GLY A 136 25.50 14.28 -5.09
CA GLY A 136 26.65 13.61 -5.73
C GLY A 136 26.41 12.11 -6.03
N GLN A 137 25.68 11.40 -5.17
CA GLN A 137 25.12 10.07 -5.42
C GLN A 137 23.64 10.06 -5.04
N GLU A 138 22.84 9.38 -5.85
CA GLU A 138 21.40 9.24 -5.65
C GLU A 138 20.99 7.79 -5.46
N GLY A 139 19.80 7.59 -4.88
CA GLY A 139 19.27 6.26 -4.60
C GLY A 139 18.99 5.42 -5.85
N GLU A 140 18.98 4.10 -5.68
CA GLU A 140 18.66 3.14 -6.75
C GLU A 140 17.33 3.50 -7.44
N VAL A 141 17.31 3.35 -8.74
CA VAL A 141 16.16 3.58 -9.62
C VAL A 141 15.94 2.34 -10.50
N ASN A 142 14.72 2.08 -10.90
CA ASN A 142 14.42 1.03 -11.87
C ASN A 142 14.75 1.47 -13.30
N ASN A 143 14.72 0.53 -14.26
CA ASN A 143 15.09 0.80 -15.66
C ASN A 143 14.23 1.88 -16.34
N PHE A 144 12.96 2.01 -15.97
CA PHE A 144 12.09 3.04 -16.52
C PHE A 144 12.42 4.42 -15.95
N GLU A 145 12.58 4.49 -14.63
CA GLU A 145 13.01 5.70 -13.91
C GLU A 145 14.39 6.16 -14.40
N TRP A 146 15.32 5.23 -14.63
CA TRP A 146 16.64 5.53 -15.16
C TRP A 146 16.59 6.25 -16.50
N ARG A 147 15.84 5.70 -17.46
CA ARG A 147 15.69 6.32 -18.80
C ARG A 147 15.08 7.71 -18.76
N LEU A 148 14.22 7.97 -17.77
CA LEU A 148 13.61 9.28 -17.58
C LEU A 148 14.62 10.26 -17.01
N ILE A 149 15.26 9.89 -15.88
CA ILE A 149 16.14 10.81 -15.14
C ILE A 149 17.45 11.10 -15.90
N GLU A 150 17.97 10.14 -16.64
CA GLU A 150 19.11 10.33 -17.54
C GLU A 150 18.84 11.48 -18.53
N LYS A 151 17.67 11.49 -19.18
CA LYS A 151 17.29 12.58 -20.10
C LYS A 151 17.12 13.92 -19.39
N ILE A 152 16.57 13.91 -18.17
CA ILE A 152 16.36 15.13 -17.39
C ILE A 152 17.70 15.69 -16.91
N ALA A 153 18.60 14.84 -16.45
CA ALA A 153 19.94 15.23 -15.98
C ALA A 153 20.76 15.93 -17.07
N ASP A 154 20.55 15.56 -18.34
CA ASP A 154 21.25 16.14 -19.49
C ASP A 154 20.62 17.45 -20.03
N MET A 155 19.50 17.89 -19.45
CA MET A 155 18.87 19.15 -19.90
C MET A 155 19.62 20.37 -19.35
N ASP A 156 19.94 21.32 -20.21
CA ASP A 156 20.69 22.55 -19.86
C ASP A 156 20.03 23.43 -18.79
N ASN A 157 18.70 23.35 -18.68
CA ASN A 157 17.92 24.17 -17.75
C ASN A 157 17.75 23.56 -16.37
N ILE A 158 18.33 22.39 -16.10
CA ILE A 158 18.27 21.73 -14.78
C ILE A 158 19.40 22.25 -13.89
N LEU A 159 19.02 22.65 -12.67
CA LEU A 159 19.94 23.04 -11.63
C LEU A 159 20.39 21.80 -10.81
N PHE A 160 19.43 21.03 -10.33
CA PHE A 160 19.67 19.72 -9.72
C PHE A 160 18.43 18.82 -9.84
N TRP A 161 18.66 17.53 -9.62
CA TRP A 161 17.63 16.52 -9.40
C TRP A 161 17.98 15.66 -8.18
N HIS A 162 16.96 15.08 -7.56
CA HIS A 162 17.08 14.23 -6.39
C HIS A 162 16.09 13.06 -6.45
N ARG A 163 16.57 11.84 -6.17
CA ARG A 163 15.72 10.66 -5.97
C ARG A 163 15.09 10.75 -4.58
N ASN A 164 13.84 11.11 -4.52
CA ASN A 164 13.13 11.24 -3.26
C ASN A 164 12.90 9.86 -2.62
N GLN A 165 13.05 9.77 -1.30
CA GLN A 165 12.90 8.51 -0.56
C GLN A 165 11.49 8.36 -0.02
N ASP A 166 10.82 7.26 -0.36
CA ASP A 166 9.52 6.92 0.22
C ASP A 166 9.63 6.79 1.75
N GLY A 167 8.64 7.32 2.46
CA GLY A 167 8.57 7.31 3.92
C GLY A 167 9.57 8.20 4.67
N LYS A 168 10.57 8.81 3.98
CA LYS A 168 11.63 9.61 4.62
C LYS A 168 11.89 10.96 3.98
N GLY A 169 11.68 11.07 2.67
CA GLY A 169 11.92 12.28 1.90
C GLY A 169 10.77 13.28 1.97
N PHE A 170 10.74 14.17 0.99
CA PHE A 170 9.64 15.09 0.81
C PHE A 170 8.33 14.34 0.55
N CYS A 171 7.26 14.74 1.21
CA CYS A 171 5.93 14.22 0.92
C CYS A 171 4.89 15.34 0.79
N ILE A 172 3.93 15.11 -0.07
CA ILE A 172 2.72 15.90 -0.14
C ILE A 172 1.76 15.33 0.91
N ASN A 173 1.48 16.13 1.94
CA ASN A 173 0.59 15.72 3.02
C ASN A 173 -0.84 15.55 2.50
N GLY A 174 -1.41 14.39 2.77
CA GLY A 174 -2.79 14.04 2.49
C GLY A 174 -3.30 13.07 3.54
N PHE A 175 -4.53 12.59 3.39
CA PHE A 175 -5.01 11.46 4.19
C PHE A 175 -4.23 10.16 3.85
N ILE A 176 -3.60 10.13 2.69
CA ILE A 176 -2.50 9.24 2.28
C ILE A 176 -1.35 10.15 1.87
N ASN A 177 -0.19 10.01 2.53
CA ASN A 177 1.00 10.75 2.14
C ASN A 177 1.46 10.29 0.76
N HIS A 178 1.78 11.26 -0.09
CA HIS A 178 2.31 11.00 -1.43
C HIS A 178 3.78 11.42 -1.50
N TYR A 179 4.65 10.49 -1.86
CA TYR A 179 6.08 10.71 -2.03
C TYR A 179 6.39 10.67 -3.53
N PRO A 180 6.61 11.81 -4.19
CA PRO A 180 7.00 11.79 -5.61
C PRO A 180 8.34 11.07 -5.77
N ASP A 181 8.55 10.40 -6.89
CA ASP A 181 9.78 9.65 -7.16
C ASP A 181 11.00 10.57 -7.27
N PHE A 182 10.84 11.71 -7.94
CA PHE A 182 11.92 12.67 -8.11
C PHE A 182 11.47 14.09 -7.81
N ILE A 183 12.42 14.87 -7.32
CA ILE A 183 12.32 16.32 -7.18
C ILE A 183 13.39 16.94 -8.09
N VAL A 184 12.99 17.83 -8.96
CA VAL A 184 13.86 18.49 -9.92
C VAL A 184 13.77 20.01 -9.74
N MET A 185 14.89 20.67 -9.64
CA MET A 185 14.99 22.13 -9.60
C MET A 185 15.54 22.64 -10.94
N THR A 186 14.85 23.58 -11.54
CA THR A 186 15.34 24.25 -12.75
C THR A 186 16.19 25.48 -12.40
N LYS A 187 17.05 25.91 -13.30
CA LYS A 187 17.85 27.14 -13.15
C LYS A 187 17.00 28.42 -13.01
N SER A 188 15.74 28.37 -13.47
CA SER A 188 14.76 29.45 -13.26
C SER A 188 14.05 29.40 -11.91
N GLY A 189 14.44 28.50 -11.00
CA GLY A 189 13.86 28.35 -9.66
C GLY A 189 12.54 27.57 -9.61
N ARG A 190 12.13 26.91 -10.69
CA ARG A 190 10.93 26.03 -10.67
C ARG A 190 11.27 24.70 -10.04
N ILE A 191 10.40 24.25 -9.15
CA ILE A 191 10.43 22.88 -8.58
C ILE A 191 9.43 22.03 -9.36
N VAL A 192 9.88 20.90 -9.88
CA VAL A 192 9.07 19.89 -10.57
C VAL A 192 9.13 18.61 -9.77
N MET A 193 7.97 18.09 -9.39
CA MET A 193 7.81 16.80 -8.75
C MET A 193 7.38 15.80 -9.82
N ILE A 194 8.07 14.66 -9.87
CA ILE A 194 7.83 13.64 -10.89
C ILE A 194 7.45 12.34 -10.18
N GLU A 195 6.35 11.77 -10.62
CA GLU A 195 5.86 10.45 -10.25
C GLU A 195 5.90 9.56 -11.48
N THR A 196 6.52 8.39 -11.38
CA THR A 196 6.59 7.40 -12.45
C THR A 196 5.58 6.28 -12.20
N LYS A 197 4.84 5.88 -13.23
CA LYS A 197 3.92 4.74 -13.15
C LYS A 197 4.27 3.72 -14.21
N GLY A 198 4.54 2.48 -13.78
CA GLY A 198 4.76 1.35 -14.68
C GLY A 198 3.52 1.03 -15.52
N GLU A 199 3.70 0.45 -16.71
CA GLU A 199 2.59 0.13 -17.61
C GLU A 199 1.54 -0.81 -17.02
N HIS A 200 1.94 -1.69 -16.10
CA HIS A 200 1.04 -2.60 -15.37
C HIS A 200 0.09 -1.87 -14.39
N LEU A 201 0.33 -0.59 -14.10
CA LEU A 201 -0.52 0.25 -13.25
C LEU A 201 -1.43 1.18 -14.06
N LYS A 202 -1.49 1.04 -15.37
CA LYS A 202 -2.46 1.73 -16.23
C LYS A 202 -3.85 1.11 -16.05
N ASN A 203 -4.42 1.27 -14.85
CA ASN A 203 -5.82 0.99 -14.63
C ASN A 203 -6.61 2.24 -15.09
N PRO A 204 -7.64 2.11 -15.94
CA PRO A 204 -8.47 3.25 -16.35
C PRO A 204 -9.14 3.96 -15.19
N ASP A 205 -9.28 3.30 -14.04
CA ASP A 205 -9.86 3.84 -12.80
C ASP A 205 -8.87 4.57 -11.88
N SER A 206 -7.57 4.65 -12.21
CA SER A 206 -6.57 5.39 -11.41
C SER A 206 -6.56 6.90 -11.66
N GLY A 207 -7.57 7.44 -12.31
CA GLY A 207 -7.83 8.86 -12.56
C GLY A 207 -8.53 9.58 -11.41
N ARG A 208 -8.14 9.30 -10.16
CA ARG A 208 -8.57 10.06 -8.97
C ARG A 208 -7.37 10.59 -8.22
#